data_2cce7ee28fbe11a2e454d0b10613c7fa
#
_entry.id   2cce7ee28fbe11a2e454d0b10613c7fa
#
_cell.length_a   1.000
_cell.length_b   1.000
_cell.length_c   1.000
_cell.angle_alpha   90.00
_cell.angle_beta   90.00
_cell.angle_gamma   90.00
#
_symmetry.space_group_name_H-M   'P 1'
#
loop_
_entity.id
_entity.type
_entity.pdbx_description
1 polymer ?
#
loop_
_entity_poly.entity_id
_entity_poly.type
_entity_poly.pdbx_seq_one_letter_code
_entity_poly.pdbx_strand_id
1 'polypeptide(L)'
;FGSRGSIKPLFTQQILNGGPITLTDENATRYFMLITDACLLVMLAGAIGHPGEVMVLDMGEPVFIYDVAHEMRKAYERYDVDIVVTGLRPGEKLDETLFGANEQHTRSTQNKFISHSTAPALNPEDLDYEQWIQNYEAHRSYERHGFTRVVDPRQGRLLEEHRN
;
A
#
# COMPACT_ATOMS: atom_id res chain seq x y z
N PHE A 1 -8.76 -5.18 -0.62
CA PHE A 1 -9.22 -5.56 -1.96
C PHE A 1 -10.47 -4.77 -2.32
N GLY A 2 -10.48 -4.04 -3.47
CA GLY A 2 -11.63 -3.24 -3.91
C GLY A 2 -11.66 -1.77 -3.48
N SER A 3 -10.63 -1.26 -2.78
CA SER A 3 -10.47 0.18 -2.49
C SER A 3 -10.09 0.97 -3.75
N ARG A 4 -10.26 2.30 -3.71
CA ARG A 4 -9.75 3.18 -4.77
C ARG A 4 -8.24 3.01 -4.92
N GLY A 5 -7.76 2.87 -6.16
CA GLY A 5 -6.34 2.64 -6.43
C GLY A 5 -5.85 1.21 -6.21
N SER A 6 -6.74 0.29 -5.78
CA SER A 6 -6.37 -1.12 -5.70
C SER A 6 -6.34 -1.76 -7.09
N ILE A 7 -5.70 -2.92 -7.17
CA ILE A 7 -5.49 -3.65 -8.42
C ILE A 7 -6.81 -4.10 -9.08
N LYS A 8 -7.85 -4.40 -8.29
CA LYS A 8 -9.13 -4.89 -8.81
C LYS A 8 -9.83 -3.90 -9.75
N PRO A 9 -10.05 -2.62 -9.37
CA PRO A 9 -10.61 -1.64 -10.29
C PRO A 9 -9.78 -1.44 -11.56
N LEU A 10 -8.44 -1.43 -11.43
CA LEU A 10 -7.54 -1.28 -12.58
C LEU A 10 -7.71 -2.44 -13.57
N PHE A 11 -7.59 -3.68 -13.11
CA PHE A 11 -7.74 -4.86 -13.96
C PHE A 11 -9.14 -4.97 -14.54
N THR A 12 -10.18 -4.66 -13.74
CA THR A 12 -11.56 -4.60 -14.25
C THR A 12 -11.67 -3.64 -15.44
N GLN A 13 -11.13 -2.42 -15.30
CA GLN A 13 -11.17 -1.45 -16.38
C GLN A 13 -10.40 -1.93 -17.62
N GLN A 14 -9.22 -2.49 -17.44
CA GLN A 14 -8.42 -3.04 -18.55
C GLN A 14 -9.15 -4.17 -19.27
N ILE A 15 -9.75 -5.12 -18.54
CA ILE A 15 -10.53 -6.22 -19.10
C ILE A 15 -11.71 -5.70 -19.90
N LEU A 16 -12.50 -4.78 -19.34
CA LEU A 16 -13.68 -4.23 -20.00
C LEU A 16 -13.35 -3.42 -21.26
N ASN A 17 -12.17 -2.79 -21.29
CA ASN A 17 -11.68 -2.04 -22.44
C ASN A 17 -11.04 -2.92 -23.53
N GLY A 18 -10.97 -4.23 -23.35
CA GLY A 18 -10.38 -5.15 -24.33
C GLY A 18 -8.90 -5.44 -24.09
N GLY A 19 -8.37 -5.06 -22.94
CA GLY A 19 -6.98 -5.32 -22.51
C GLY A 19 -5.95 -4.36 -23.10
N PRO A 20 -4.65 -4.69 -22.95
CA PRO A 20 -4.15 -5.80 -22.13
C PRO A 20 -4.28 -5.54 -20.62
N ILE A 21 -4.25 -6.60 -19.79
CA ILE A 21 -3.98 -6.47 -18.36
C ILE A 21 -2.47 -6.27 -18.20
N THR A 22 -2.07 -5.21 -17.49
CA THR A 22 -0.65 -4.88 -17.32
C THR A 22 -0.15 -5.23 -15.93
N LEU A 23 0.98 -5.94 -15.85
CA LEU A 23 1.70 -6.28 -14.61
C LEU A 23 3.09 -5.66 -14.67
N THR A 24 3.67 -5.39 -13.52
CA THR A 24 5.05 -4.93 -13.43
C THR A 24 6.05 -6.10 -13.45
N ASP A 25 5.69 -7.25 -12.86
CA ASP A 25 6.48 -8.48 -12.89
C ASP A 25 5.57 -9.70 -12.64
N GLU A 26 5.88 -10.83 -13.26
CA GLU A 26 5.13 -12.09 -13.09
C GLU A 26 5.25 -12.67 -11.68
N ASN A 27 6.40 -12.42 -11.03
CA ASN A 27 6.69 -12.90 -9.69
C ASN A 27 6.30 -11.90 -8.59
N ALA A 28 5.75 -10.74 -8.95
CA ALA A 28 5.35 -9.75 -7.96
C ALA A 28 4.24 -10.29 -7.05
N THR A 29 4.46 -10.24 -5.74
CA THR A 29 3.47 -10.64 -4.75
C THR A 29 2.95 -9.43 -3.97
N ARG A 30 1.69 -9.51 -3.53
CA ARG A 30 1.09 -8.51 -2.65
C ARG A 30 0.16 -9.18 -1.65
N TYR A 31 0.02 -8.53 -0.51
CA TYR A 31 -0.97 -8.93 0.47
C TYR A 31 -2.33 -8.34 0.11
N PHE A 32 -3.38 -9.12 0.32
CA PHE A 32 -4.75 -8.68 0.10
C PHE A 32 -5.60 -8.87 1.34
N MET A 33 -6.34 -7.83 1.70
CA MET A 33 -7.29 -7.87 2.79
C MET A 33 -8.63 -7.25 2.34
N LEU A 34 -9.74 -7.77 2.80
CA LEU A 34 -11.03 -7.13 2.59
C LEU A 34 -11.11 -5.83 3.40
N ILE A 35 -11.80 -4.83 2.87
CA ILE A 35 -11.97 -3.53 3.56
C ILE A 35 -12.65 -3.72 4.91
N THR A 36 -13.66 -4.60 4.96
CA THR A 36 -14.38 -4.95 6.19
C THR A 36 -13.45 -5.51 7.26
N ASP A 37 -12.55 -6.42 6.88
CA ASP A 37 -11.60 -7.05 7.80
C ASP A 37 -10.57 -6.04 8.27
N ALA A 38 -10.07 -5.20 7.35
CA ALA A 38 -9.16 -4.11 7.71
C ALA A 38 -9.79 -3.14 8.72
N CYS A 39 -11.04 -2.72 8.50
CA CYS A 39 -11.74 -1.84 9.43
C CYS A 39 -11.92 -2.48 10.82
N LEU A 40 -12.31 -3.74 10.88
CA LEU A 40 -12.47 -4.47 12.13
C LEU A 40 -11.13 -4.61 12.87
N LEU A 41 -10.07 -4.99 12.16
CA LEU A 41 -8.75 -5.18 12.75
C LEU A 41 -8.14 -3.84 13.22
N VAL A 42 -8.36 -2.74 12.51
CA VAL A 42 -7.92 -1.40 12.94
C VAL A 42 -8.65 -0.96 14.21
N MET A 43 -9.96 -1.19 14.31
CA MET A 43 -10.71 -0.90 15.54
C MET A 43 -10.22 -1.75 16.72
N LEU A 44 -9.95 -3.03 16.49
CA LEU A 44 -9.38 -3.93 17.51
C LEU A 44 -7.98 -3.49 17.91
N ALA A 45 -7.12 -3.16 16.95
CA ALA A 45 -5.78 -2.66 17.22
C ALA A 45 -5.81 -1.40 18.10
N GLY A 46 -6.73 -0.46 17.80
CA GLY A 46 -6.93 0.73 18.63
C GLY A 46 -7.42 0.44 20.05
N ALA A 47 -8.14 -0.67 20.26
CA ALA A 47 -8.64 -1.07 21.55
C ALA A 47 -7.60 -1.79 22.43
N ILE A 48 -6.64 -2.50 21.82
CA ILE A 48 -5.66 -3.35 22.54
C ILE A 48 -4.23 -2.80 22.52
N GLY A 49 -3.96 -1.79 21.66
CA GLY A 49 -2.64 -1.20 21.53
C GLY A 49 -2.26 -0.30 22.72
N HIS A 50 -0.97 -0.20 22.97
CA HIS A 50 -0.41 0.65 24.01
C HIS A 50 0.36 1.83 23.37
N PRO A 51 0.55 2.93 24.11
CA PRO A 51 1.32 4.07 23.61
C PRO A 51 2.73 3.66 23.16
N GLY A 52 3.13 4.10 21.96
CA GLY A 52 4.46 3.83 21.40
C GLY A 52 4.60 2.48 20.67
N GLU A 53 3.53 1.71 20.57
CA GLU A 53 3.51 0.47 19.79
C GLU A 53 3.04 0.70 18.36
N VAL A 54 3.57 -0.10 17.44
CA VAL A 54 3.06 -0.27 16.10
C VAL A 54 2.29 -1.58 16.03
N MET A 55 1.02 -1.49 15.63
CA MET A 55 0.17 -2.66 15.48
C MET A 55 0.23 -3.14 14.04
N VAL A 56 0.66 -4.37 13.84
CA VAL A 56 0.76 -5.00 12.52
C VAL A 56 -0.35 -6.02 12.37
N LEU A 57 -1.16 -5.84 11.33
CA LEU A 57 -2.27 -6.74 11.04
C LEU A 57 -1.77 -7.98 10.30
N ASP A 58 -2.34 -9.14 10.64
CA ASP A 58 -2.08 -10.38 9.92
C ASP A 58 -2.75 -10.29 8.54
N MET A 59 -1.95 -10.20 7.51
CA MET A 59 -2.40 -10.07 6.13
C MET A 59 -2.59 -11.42 5.43
N GLY A 60 -2.33 -12.53 6.14
CA GLY A 60 -2.31 -13.87 5.54
C GLY A 60 -1.10 -14.08 4.63
N GLU A 61 -1.24 -14.96 3.65
CA GLU A 61 -0.18 -15.25 2.69
C GLU A 61 -0.20 -14.24 1.53
N PRO A 62 0.98 -13.85 1.03
CA PRO A 62 1.06 -13.01 -0.16
C PRO A 62 0.58 -13.79 -1.40
N VAL A 63 -0.05 -13.08 -2.33
CA VAL A 63 -0.63 -13.65 -3.55
C VAL A 63 0.09 -13.07 -4.76
N PHE A 64 0.41 -13.90 -5.74
CA PHE A 64 0.96 -13.45 -7.01
C PHE A 64 -0.05 -12.57 -7.75
N ILE A 65 0.40 -11.41 -8.18
CA ILE A 65 -0.44 -10.49 -8.96
C ILE A 65 -0.84 -11.10 -10.29
N TYR A 66 0.02 -11.92 -10.87
CA TYR A 66 -0.26 -12.70 -12.08
C TYR A 66 -1.48 -13.62 -11.90
N ASP A 67 -1.57 -14.34 -10.78
CA ASP A 67 -2.69 -15.23 -10.48
C ASP A 67 -4.00 -14.44 -10.34
N VAL A 68 -3.93 -13.27 -9.69
CA VAL A 68 -5.09 -12.37 -9.58
C VAL A 68 -5.56 -11.92 -10.96
N ALA A 69 -4.64 -11.53 -11.85
CA ALA A 69 -4.96 -11.14 -13.22
C ALA A 69 -5.62 -12.29 -14.00
N HIS A 70 -5.06 -13.49 -13.87
CA HIS A 70 -5.57 -14.68 -14.52
C HIS A 70 -6.97 -15.06 -14.05
N GLU A 71 -7.22 -15.09 -12.74
CA GLU A 71 -8.52 -15.38 -12.17
C GLU A 71 -9.56 -14.30 -12.49
N MET A 72 -9.17 -13.04 -12.54
CA MET A 72 -10.06 -11.95 -12.96
C MET A 72 -10.43 -12.10 -14.43
N ARG A 73 -9.47 -12.36 -15.33
CA ARG A 73 -9.72 -12.61 -16.76
C ARG A 73 -10.72 -13.75 -16.95
N LYS A 74 -10.55 -14.84 -16.22
CA LYS A 74 -11.45 -15.99 -16.20
C LYS A 74 -12.84 -15.63 -15.68
N ALA A 75 -12.95 -14.89 -14.56
CA ALA A 75 -14.21 -14.47 -13.97
C ALA A 75 -15.04 -13.56 -14.90
N TYR A 76 -14.37 -12.80 -15.78
CA TYR A 76 -15.01 -11.98 -16.81
C TYR A 76 -15.20 -12.71 -18.15
N GLU A 77 -14.82 -13.99 -18.24
CA GLU A 77 -14.87 -14.82 -19.46
C GLU A 77 -14.12 -14.18 -20.66
N ARG A 78 -13.10 -13.37 -20.37
CA ARG A 78 -12.35 -12.58 -21.36
C ARG A 78 -11.00 -13.22 -21.66
N TYR A 79 -11.00 -14.43 -22.19
CA TYR A 79 -9.80 -15.19 -22.58
C TYR A 79 -9.04 -14.56 -23.76
N ASP A 80 -9.71 -13.65 -24.47
CA ASP A 80 -9.17 -12.83 -25.57
C ASP A 80 -8.23 -11.70 -25.10
N VAL A 81 -8.25 -11.37 -23.79
CA VAL A 81 -7.42 -10.28 -23.20
C VAL A 81 -6.06 -10.82 -22.80
N ASP A 82 -5.01 -10.25 -23.33
CA ASP A 82 -3.63 -10.60 -22.99
C ASP A 82 -3.21 -10.03 -21.63
N ILE A 83 -2.24 -10.72 -21.00
CA ILE A 83 -1.53 -10.23 -19.81
C ILE A 83 -0.12 -9.85 -20.24
N VAL A 84 0.28 -8.61 -20.00
CA VAL A 84 1.57 -8.04 -20.46
C VAL A 84 2.39 -7.55 -19.29
N VAL A 85 3.66 -7.96 -19.24
CA VAL A 85 4.63 -7.50 -18.24
C VAL A 85 5.30 -6.21 -18.73
N THR A 86 5.26 -5.17 -17.91
CA THR A 86 5.76 -3.83 -18.25
C THR A 86 7.11 -3.49 -17.64
N GLY A 87 7.59 -4.30 -16.71
CA GLY A 87 8.79 -4.07 -15.91
C GLY A 87 8.51 -3.32 -14.61
N LEU A 88 9.34 -3.57 -13.59
CA LEU A 88 9.28 -2.89 -12.30
C LEU A 88 9.69 -1.42 -12.47
N ARG A 89 9.00 -0.54 -11.77
CA ARG A 89 9.34 0.87 -11.69
C ARG A 89 10.50 1.10 -10.70
N PRO A 90 11.28 2.17 -10.83
CA PRO A 90 12.28 2.52 -9.83
C PRO A 90 11.64 2.64 -8.44
N GLY A 91 12.19 1.90 -7.46
CA GLY A 91 11.69 1.86 -6.09
C GLY A 91 10.51 0.90 -5.84
N GLU A 92 9.96 0.26 -6.88
CA GLU A 92 8.95 -0.78 -6.71
C GLU A 92 9.58 -2.08 -6.22
N LYS A 93 8.97 -2.68 -5.19
CA LYS A 93 9.40 -3.96 -4.63
C LYS A 93 8.69 -5.13 -5.32
N LEU A 94 9.43 -6.21 -5.53
CA LEU A 94 8.86 -7.47 -6.00
C LEU A 94 7.90 -8.04 -4.95
N ASP A 95 8.36 -8.09 -3.70
CA ASP A 95 7.63 -8.59 -2.55
C ASP A 95 7.53 -7.53 -1.45
N GLU A 96 6.40 -7.47 -0.75
CA GLU A 96 6.22 -6.61 0.41
C GLU A 96 6.56 -7.37 1.70
N THR A 97 7.17 -6.67 2.65
CA THR A 97 7.48 -7.19 3.97
C THR A 97 6.64 -6.48 5.03
N LEU A 98 6.03 -7.24 5.94
CA LEU A 98 5.21 -6.68 7.03
C LEU A 98 6.05 -6.15 8.19
N PHE A 99 7.27 -6.65 8.35
CA PHE A 99 8.18 -6.27 9.44
C PHE A 99 9.54 -5.89 8.87
N GLY A 100 10.14 -4.85 9.42
CA GLY A 100 11.52 -4.51 9.12
C GLY A 100 12.50 -5.53 9.71
N ALA A 101 13.70 -5.64 9.12
CA ALA A 101 14.72 -6.61 9.54
C ALA A 101 15.14 -6.49 11.02
N ASN A 102 15.01 -5.30 11.60
CA ASN A 102 15.37 -5.00 12.98
C ASN A 102 14.16 -4.77 13.90
N GLU A 103 12.95 -5.00 13.41
CA GLU A 103 11.74 -4.85 14.21
C GLU A 103 11.47 -6.11 15.01
N GLN A 104 11.40 -5.95 16.34
CA GLN A 104 10.94 -7.01 17.21
C GLN A 104 9.41 -7.00 17.23
N HIS A 105 8.82 -8.14 17.00
CA HIS A 105 7.37 -8.28 17.04
C HIS A 105 6.94 -9.47 17.89
N THR A 106 5.78 -9.32 18.50
CA THR A 106 5.14 -10.37 19.31
C THR A 106 3.68 -10.44 18.92
N ARG A 107 3.18 -11.63 18.64
CA ARG A 107 1.75 -11.83 18.37
C ARG A 107 0.93 -11.48 19.61
N SER A 108 -0.15 -10.72 19.41
CA SER A 108 -1.04 -10.36 20.51
C SER A 108 -1.66 -11.60 21.17
N THR A 109 -1.69 -11.60 22.49
CA THR A 109 -2.42 -12.62 23.26
C THR A 109 -3.93 -12.41 23.25
N GLN A 110 -4.37 -11.19 22.97
CA GLN A 110 -5.80 -10.82 22.92
C GLN A 110 -6.42 -11.08 21.56
N ASN A 111 -5.64 -10.97 20.48
CA ASN A 111 -6.12 -11.24 19.13
C ASN A 111 -5.02 -11.82 18.23
N LYS A 112 -5.25 -13.04 17.72
CA LYS A 112 -4.28 -13.77 16.91
C LYS A 112 -3.96 -13.12 15.54
N PHE A 113 -4.81 -12.19 15.08
CA PHE A 113 -4.63 -11.49 13.80
C PHE A 113 -3.89 -10.15 13.95
N ILE A 114 -3.38 -9.85 15.14
CA ILE A 114 -2.65 -8.63 15.41
C ILE A 114 -1.32 -8.98 16.06
N SER A 115 -0.26 -8.36 15.60
CA SER A 115 1.06 -8.39 16.20
C SER A 115 1.44 -7.01 16.73
N HIS A 116 2.11 -6.96 17.87
CA HIS A 116 2.71 -5.76 18.44
C HIS A 116 4.15 -5.67 17.96
N SER A 117 4.55 -4.52 17.46
CA SER A 117 5.93 -4.21 17.12
C SER A 117 6.36 -2.95 17.85
N THR A 118 7.58 -2.95 18.34
CA THR A 118 8.21 -1.75 18.91
C THR A 118 9.10 -1.16 17.83
N ALA A 119 8.69 -0.05 17.25
CA ALA A 119 9.57 0.77 16.43
C ALA A 119 10.46 1.63 17.34
N PRO A 120 11.75 1.79 17.04
CA PRO A 120 12.57 2.75 17.75
C PRO A 120 11.93 4.13 17.63
N ALA A 121 11.83 4.84 18.75
CA ALA A 121 11.33 6.21 18.75
C ALA A 121 12.24 7.06 17.85
N LEU A 122 11.65 7.69 16.82
CA LEU A 122 12.36 8.71 16.07
C LEU A 122 12.51 9.94 16.97
N ASN A 123 13.75 10.35 17.24
CA ASN A 123 13.99 11.62 17.90
C ASN A 123 13.64 12.74 16.88
N PRO A 124 12.74 13.68 17.22
CA PRO A 124 12.40 14.78 16.32
C PRO A 124 13.60 15.60 15.85
N GLU A 125 14.68 15.62 16.63
CA GLU A 125 15.93 16.32 16.29
C GLU A 125 16.74 15.59 15.19
N ASP A 126 16.51 14.28 15.00
CA ASP A 126 17.16 13.48 13.97
C ASP A 126 16.40 13.51 12.63
N LEU A 127 15.24 14.17 12.59
CA LEU A 127 14.46 14.34 11.37
C LEU A 127 15.06 15.48 10.53
N ASP A 128 15.82 15.12 9.50
CA ASP A 128 16.21 16.06 8.46
C ASP A 128 14.98 16.43 7.61
N TYR A 129 14.30 17.48 8.06
CA TYR A 129 13.06 17.94 7.44
C TYR A 129 13.30 18.46 6.01
N GLU A 130 14.47 19.04 5.73
CA GLU A 130 14.80 19.56 4.40
C GLU A 130 15.02 18.41 3.42
N GLN A 131 15.74 17.37 3.84
CA GLN A 131 15.92 16.16 3.05
C GLN A 131 14.59 15.40 2.84
N TRP A 132 13.72 15.38 3.86
CA TRP A 132 12.40 14.79 3.75
C TRP A 132 11.54 15.53 2.74
N ILE A 133 11.51 16.87 2.74
CA ILE A 133 10.80 17.68 1.73
C ILE A 133 11.37 17.43 0.34
N GLN A 134 12.68 17.44 0.15
CA GLN A 134 13.30 17.19 -1.15
C GLN A 134 12.93 15.82 -1.69
N ASN A 135 12.98 14.80 -0.86
CA ASN A 135 12.55 13.45 -1.23
C ASN A 135 11.05 13.40 -1.58
N TYR A 136 10.21 14.08 -0.81
CA TYR A 136 8.79 14.18 -1.04
C TYR A 136 8.45 14.89 -2.35
N GLU A 137 9.12 16.00 -2.65
CA GLU A 137 8.95 16.74 -3.92
C GLU A 137 9.47 15.97 -5.12
N ALA A 138 10.58 15.24 -4.98
CA ALA A 138 11.10 14.37 -6.02
C ALA A 138 10.13 13.21 -6.35
N HIS A 139 9.43 12.66 -5.36
CA HIS A 139 8.40 11.64 -5.57
C HIS A 139 7.09 12.22 -6.11
N ARG A 140 6.77 13.47 -5.78
CA ARG A 140 5.56 14.18 -6.25
C ARG A 140 5.56 14.47 -7.74
N SER A 141 6.70 14.51 -8.39
CA SER A 141 6.78 14.64 -9.85
C SER A 141 6.15 13.44 -10.60
N TYR A 142 5.95 12.32 -9.91
CA TYR A 142 5.34 11.10 -10.44
C TYR A 142 3.81 11.03 -10.29
N GLU A 143 3.20 11.77 -9.36
CA GLU A 143 1.76 11.69 -9.05
C GLU A 143 0.93 12.84 -9.64
N ARG A 144 1.23 13.33 -10.84
CA ARG A 144 0.38 14.32 -11.51
C ARG A 144 -0.87 13.70 -12.11
N HIS A 145 -1.70 13.05 -11.29
CA HIS A 145 -3.11 12.84 -11.65
C HIS A 145 -3.98 12.88 -10.38
N GLY A 146 -4.31 14.09 -9.95
CA GLY A 146 -5.65 14.35 -9.46
C GLY A 146 -5.95 14.39 -7.96
N PHE A 147 -5.01 14.56 -7.01
CA PHE A 147 -5.37 14.99 -5.65
C PHE A 147 -4.24 15.78 -4.99
N THR A 148 -4.36 17.10 -4.97
CA THR A 148 -3.46 18.02 -4.29
C THR A 148 -4.16 18.65 -3.09
N ARG A 149 -3.94 18.13 -1.91
CA ARG A 149 -4.06 18.90 -0.67
C ARG A 149 -2.94 18.46 0.25
N VAL A 150 -1.90 19.27 0.33
CA VAL A 150 -0.80 19.06 1.27
C VAL A 150 -1.04 19.93 2.49
N VAL A 151 -1.00 19.34 3.65
CA VAL A 151 -1.10 20.06 4.94
C VAL A 151 0.32 20.27 5.45
N ASP A 152 0.70 21.50 5.77
CA ASP A 152 1.95 21.79 6.46
C ASP A 152 1.93 21.11 7.84
N PRO A 153 2.82 20.13 8.09
CA PRO A 153 2.83 19.40 9.35
C PRO A 153 3.20 20.26 10.57
N ARG A 154 3.82 21.44 10.36
CA ARG A 154 4.17 22.37 11.45
C ARG A 154 3.02 23.28 11.86
N GLN A 155 2.12 23.61 10.92
CA GLN A 155 1.07 24.59 11.14
C GLN A 155 -0.34 24.03 11.00
N GLY A 156 -0.48 22.79 10.54
CA GLY A 156 -1.79 22.18 10.27
C GLY A 156 -2.60 22.90 9.18
N ARG A 157 -1.97 23.76 8.37
CA ARG A 157 -2.63 24.54 7.33
C ARG A 157 -2.40 23.91 5.95
N LEU A 158 -3.41 24.03 5.10
CA LEU A 158 -3.31 23.69 3.68
C LEU A 158 -2.32 24.65 3.01
N LEU A 159 -1.35 24.10 2.30
CA LEU A 159 -0.49 24.86 1.39
C LEU A 159 -1.31 25.15 0.12
N GLU A 160 -1.64 26.42 -0.12
CA GLU A 160 -2.30 26.85 -1.36
C GLU A 160 -1.32 26.77 -2.52
N GLU A 161 -1.74 26.13 -3.61
CA GLU A 161 -1.00 26.18 -4.87
C GLU A 161 -1.07 27.59 -5.47
N HIS A 162 0.10 28.20 -5.67
CA HIS A 162 0.20 29.28 -6.64
C HIS A 162 0.20 28.65 -8.06
N ARG A 163 -0.94 28.77 -8.74
CA ARG A 163 -1.00 28.58 -10.20
C ARG A 163 -0.28 29.76 -10.86
N ASN A 164 0.79 29.47 -11.56
CA ASN A 164 1.23 30.26 -12.70
C ASN A 164 0.81 29.54 -13.98
#